data_05353d37facb4b0dcc914423b77d59da
#
_entry.id   05353d37facb4b0dcc914423b77d59da
#
_cell.length_a   1.000
_cell.length_b   1.000
_cell.length_c   1.000
_cell.angle_alpha   90.00
_cell.angle_beta   90.00
_cell.angle_gamma   90.00
#
_symmetry.space_group_name_H-M   'P 1'
#
loop_
_entity.id
_entity.type
_entity.pdbx_description
1 polymer ?
#
loop_
_entity_poly.entity_id
_entity_poly.type
_entity_poly.pdbx_seq_one_letter_code
_entity_poly.pdbx_strand_id
1 'polypeptide(L)'
;DAAQDIELIRQALEVPQLVVYGVSYGTRLAQRYAALYPDHLRALILDSAVPSQLVLLAEHGRSLDAALEGRFAACSSQSDCAESLGTIGDTLKRLLDRIETGAPSEVSFRDSQTGMTTEVKLSRDHLVSVLRLLSYQSETAAMLPQLIANAESNGFADFVALSDLLLTPLVQSIAHGLQLSVICSETEPYLT
;
A
#
# COMPACT_ATOMS: atom_id res chain seq x y z
N ASP A 1 -20.48 -16.88 3.20
CA ASP A 1 -19.69 -15.77 3.82
C ASP A 1 -18.42 -16.40 4.38
N ALA A 2 -17.25 -15.79 4.12
CA ALA A 2 -15.94 -16.34 4.48
C ALA A 2 -15.78 -16.66 5.99
N ALA A 3 -16.47 -15.96 6.88
CA ALA A 3 -16.47 -16.31 8.31
C ALA A 3 -17.23 -17.62 8.58
N GLN A 4 -18.26 -17.94 7.81
CA GLN A 4 -18.95 -19.22 7.89
C GLN A 4 -18.08 -20.36 7.35
N ASP A 5 -17.24 -20.09 6.34
CA ASP A 5 -16.30 -21.07 5.82
C ASP A 5 -15.23 -21.43 6.86
N ILE A 6 -14.77 -20.46 7.68
CA ILE A 6 -13.87 -20.73 8.83
C ILE A 6 -14.58 -21.64 9.84
N GLU A 7 -15.87 -21.43 10.11
CA GLU A 7 -16.63 -22.30 11.02
C GLU A 7 -16.77 -23.73 10.47
N LEU A 8 -16.99 -23.89 9.17
CA LEU A 8 -17.00 -25.20 8.53
C LEU A 8 -15.64 -25.91 8.65
N ILE A 9 -14.54 -25.17 8.52
CA ILE A 9 -13.18 -25.71 8.74
C ILE A 9 -13.03 -26.19 10.20
N ARG A 10 -13.47 -25.39 11.19
CA ARG A 10 -13.42 -25.80 12.61
C ARG A 10 -14.18 -27.11 12.83
N GLN A 11 -15.40 -27.22 12.25
CA GLN A 11 -16.22 -28.42 12.37
C GLN A 11 -15.55 -29.63 11.70
N ALA A 12 -14.97 -29.45 10.51
CA ALA A 12 -14.25 -30.52 9.80
C ALA A 12 -12.99 -30.99 10.56
N LEU A 13 -12.37 -30.11 11.35
CA LEU A 13 -11.23 -30.43 12.23
C LEU A 13 -11.69 -31.06 13.56
N GLU A 14 -12.99 -31.11 13.84
CA GLU A 14 -13.57 -31.62 15.08
C GLU A 14 -12.99 -30.97 16.35
N VAL A 15 -12.55 -29.68 16.26
CA VAL A 15 -11.99 -28.96 17.43
C VAL A 15 -13.05 -28.06 18.07
N PRO A 16 -13.09 -27.96 19.42
CA PRO A 16 -14.09 -27.15 20.09
C PRO A 16 -13.93 -25.65 19.81
N GLN A 17 -12.69 -25.17 19.71
CA GLN A 17 -12.38 -23.77 19.55
C GLN A 17 -11.15 -23.57 18.66
N LEU A 18 -11.12 -22.41 17.94
CA LEU A 18 -9.97 -21.98 17.15
C LEU A 18 -9.21 -20.86 17.85
N VAL A 19 -7.89 -20.79 17.58
CA VAL A 19 -7.12 -19.56 17.67
C VAL A 19 -7.11 -18.96 16.26
N VAL A 20 -7.66 -17.77 16.09
CA VAL A 20 -7.74 -17.10 14.78
C VAL A 20 -6.70 -15.99 14.72
N TYR A 21 -5.82 -16.08 13.74
CA TYR A 21 -4.82 -15.07 13.43
C TYR A 21 -5.16 -14.39 12.09
N GLY A 22 -5.43 -13.10 12.13
CA GLY A 22 -5.72 -12.30 10.95
C GLY A 22 -4.66 -11.23 10.72
N VAL A 23 -4.25 -11.04 9.47
CA VAL A 23 -3.30 -9.99 9.05
C VAL A 23 -4.01 -9.05 8.08
N SER A 24 -3.82 -7.73 8.23
CA SER A 24 -4.38 -6.71 7.34
C SER A 24 -5.90 -6.91 7.14
N TYR A 25 -6.40 -7.07 5.91
CA TYR A 25 -7.82 -7.38 5.67
C TYR A 25 -8.31 -8.61 6.44
N GLY A 26 -7.46 -9.63 6.64
CA GLY A 26 -7.79 -10.81 7.43
C GLY A 26 -8.20 -10.51 8.87
N THR A 27 -7.82 -9.35 9.41
CA THR A 27 -8.27 -8.90 10.74
C THR A 27 -9.77 -8.57 10.76
N ARG A 28 -10.33 -8.04 9.67
CA ARG A 28 -11.79 -7.82 9.53
C ARG A 28 -12.54 -9.14 9.52
N LEU A 29 -12.07 -10.09 8.74
CA LEU A 29 -12.63 -11.43 8.70
C LEU A 29 -12.56 -12.12 10.06
N ALA A 30 -11.43 -12.01 10.75
CA ALA A 30 -11.23 -12.55 12.10
C ALA A 30 -12.18 -11.90 13.13
N GLN A 31 -12.37 -10.57 13.08
CA GLN A 31 -13.35 -9.86 13.90
C GLN A 31 -14.79 -10.32 13.58
N ARG A 32 -15.11 -10.54 12.31
CA ARG A 32 -16.42 -11.05 11.90
C ARG A 32 -16.67 -12.45 12.42
N TYR A 33 -15.66 -13.34 12.35
CA TYR A 33 -15.75 -14.68 12.93
C TYR A 33 -15.97 -14.62 14.45
N ALA A 34 -15.22 -13.80 15.16
CA ALA A 34 -15.37 -13.62 16.60
C ALA A 34 -16.77 -13.13 17.00
N ALA A 35 -17.36 -12.23 16.20
CA ALA A 35 -18.71 -11.72 16.44
C ALA A 35 -19.81 -12.76 16.18
N LEU A 36 -19.62 -13.64 15.19
CA LEU A 36 -20.59 -14.68 14.83
C LEU A 36 -20.50 -15.93 15.70
N TYR A 37 -19.28 -16.30 16.13
CA TYR A 37 -18.98 -17.55 16.80
C TYR A 37 -18.12 -17.35 18.07
N PRO A 38 -18.55 -16.52 19.03
CA PRO A 38 -17.74 -16.18 20.20
C PRO A 38 -17.37 -17.43 21.06
N ASP A 39 -18.26 -18.41 21.15
CA ASP A 39 -18.05 -19.62 21.93
C ASP A 39 -17.06 -20.60 21.24
N HIS A 40 -16.85 -20.44 19.94
CA HIS A 40 -15.92 -21.25 19.14
C HIS A 40 -14.51 -20.61 19.01
N LEU A 41 -14.30 -19.47 19.64
CA LEU A 41 -13.04 -18.72 19.61
C LEU A 41 -12.31 -18.86 20.94
N ARG A 42 -11.10 -19.39 20.90
CA ARG A 42 -10.19 -19.46 22.07
C ARG A 42 -9.36 -18.20 22.24
N ALA A 43 -8.87 -17.65 21.11
CA ALA A 43 -8.09 -16.42 21.07
C ALA A 43 -8.17 -15.78 19.69
N LEU A 44 -8.04 -14.45 19.66
CA LEU A 44 -8.00 -13.63 18.46
C LEU A 44 -6.70 -12.84 18.42
N ILE A 45 -5.94 -12.98 17.35
CA ILE A 45 -4.69 -12.24 17.12
C ILE A 45 -4.90 -11.40 15.87
N LEU A 46 -4.76 -10.08 16.03
CA LEU A 46 -4.96 -9.10 14.96
C LEU A 46 -3.64 -8.39 14.69
N ASP A 47 -3.06 -8.65 13.53
CA ASP A 47 -1.84 -8.03 13.06
C ASP A 47 -2.17 -6.98 12.00
N SER A 48 -1.75 -5.72 12.23
CA SER A 48 -2.14 -4.59 11.37
C SER A 48 -3.67 -4.45 11.28
N ALA A 49 -4.30 -4.30 12.44
CA ALA A 49 -5.75 -4.37 12.62
C ALA A 49 -6.49 -3.31 11.77
N VAL A 50 -7.44 -3.77 10.97
CA VAL A 50 -8.37 -2.94 10.21
C VAL A 50 -9.72 -2.92 10.93
N PRO A 51 -10.18 -1.78 11.45
CA PRO A 51 -11.48 -1.68 12.12
C PRO A 51 -12.63 -2.09 11.18
N SER A 52 -13.63 -2.78 11.73
CA SER A 52 -14.78 -3.23 10.93
C SER A 52 -15.62 -2.06 10.37
N GLN A 53 -15.58 -0.89 11.02
CA GLN A 53 -16.29 0.32 10.62
C GLN A 53 -15.56 1.12 9.53
N LEU A 54 -14.30 0.83 9.27
CA LEU A 54 -13.53 1.54 8.26
C LEU A 54 -14.08 1.25 6.86
N VAL A 55 -14.43 2.28 6.11
CA VAL A 55 -14.73 2.16 4.68
C VAL A 55 -13.41 2.00 3.94
N LEU A 56 -13.15 0.80 3.43
CA LEU A 56 -11.90 0.52 2.71
C LEU A 56 -11.78 1.46 1.51
N LEU A 57 -10.57 1.92 1.25
CA LEU A 57 -10.17 2.86 0.19
C LEU A 57 -10.52 4.33 0.47
N ALA A 58 -11.59 4.66 1.17
CA ALA A 58 -11.99 6.06 1.41
C ALA A 58 -10.91 6.89 2.14
N GLU A 59 -10.18 6.25 3.06
CA GLU A 59 -9.15 6.90 3.88
C GLU A 59 -7.73 6.81 3.27
N HIS A 60 -7.55 6.06 2.17
CA HIS A 60 -6.22 5.77 1.64
C HIS A 60 -5.47 7.03 1.18
N GLY A 61 -6.16 7.97 0.53
CA GLY A 61 -5.55 9.23 0.09
C GLY A 61 -5.08 10.06 1.28
N ARG A 62 -5.96 10.31 2.23
CA ARG A 62 -5.63 11.07 3.47
C ARG A 62 -4.53 10.42 4.29
N SER A 63 -4.54 9.11 4.41
CA SER A 63 -3.50 8.37 5.14
C SER A 63 -2.15 8.48 4.45
N LEU A 64 -2.11 8.44 3.12
CA LEU A 64 -0.90 8.65 2.35
C LEU A 64 -0.38 10.08 2.52
N ASP A 65 -1.23 11.08 2.38
CA ASP A 65 -0.86 12.49 2.56
C ASP A 65 -0.24 12.71 3.94
N ALA A 66 -0.90 12.24 5.01
CA ALA A 66 -0.39 12.36 6.38
C ALA A 66 0.95 11.62 6.58
N ALA A 67 1.13 10.45 5.97
CA ALA A 67 2.39 9.70 6.04
C ALA A 67 3.52 10.43 5.32
N LEU A 68 3.27 11.00 4.14
CA LEU A 68 4.25 11.77 3.38
C LEU A 68 4.60 13.08 4.10
N GLU A 69 3.61 13.82 4.60
CA GLU A 69 3.82 15.05 5.39
C GLU A 69 4.69 14.77 6.62
N GLY A 70 4.38 13.71 7.37
CA GLY A 70 5.19 13.31 8.52
C GLY A 70 6.63 12.97 8.13
N ARG A 71 6.84 12.32 7.01
CA ARG A 71 8.18 11.99 6.52
C ARG A 71 8.95 13.24 6.06
N PHE A 72 8.29 14.16 5.36
CA PHE A 72 8.91 15.40 4.92
C PHE A 72 9.23 16.33 6.09
N ALA A 73 8.35 16.40 7.10
CA ALA A 73 8.62 17.13 8.33
C ALA A 73 9.82 16.54 9.08
N ALA A 74 9.95 15.21 9.15
CA ALA A 74 11.11 14.57 9.75
C ALA A 74 12.42 14.89 9.01
N CYS A 75 12.40 14.93 7.67
CA CYS A 75 13.55 15.39 6.88
C CYS A 75 13.88 16.86 7.17
N SER A 76 12.89 17.73 7.15
CA SER A 76 13.08 19.17 7.37
C SER A 76 13.58 19.50 8.78
N SER A 77 13.34 18.62 9.76
CA SER A 77 13.85 18.79 11.13
C SER A 77 15.31 18.38 11.32
N GLN A 78 15.90 17.72 10.33
CA GLN A 78 17.30 17.30 10.32
C GLN A 78 18.09 18.20 9.37
N SER A 79 19.10 18.91 9.89
CA SER A 79 19.90 19.89 9.12
C SER A 79 20.44 19.31 7.81
N ASP A 80 21.07 18.12 7.88
CA ASP A 80 21.70 17.47 6.73
C ASP A 80 20.68 17.12 5.63
N CYS A 81 19.48 16.68 6.03
CA CYS A 81 18.40 16.40 5.09
C CYS A 81 17.83 17.66 4.46
N ALA A 82 17.54 18.67 5.29
CA ALA A 82 16.97 19.94 4.84
C ALA A 82 17.93 20.69 3.89
N GLU A 83 19.22 20.75 4.21
CA GLU A 83 20.23 21.41 3.39
C GLU A 83 20.48 20.68 2.06
N SER A 84 20.47 19.34 2.09
CA SER A 84 20.76 18.52 0.90
C SER A 84 19.58 18.39 -0.06
N LEU A 85 18.35 18.31 0.45
CA LEU A 85 17.17 17.93 -0.32
C LEU A 85 16.13 19.05 -0.46
N GLY A 86 16.22 20.11 0.33
CA GLY A 86 15.32 21.26 0.28
C GLY A 86 13.87 20.90 0.66
N THR A 87 12.91 21.56 0.04
CA THR A 87 11.47 21.40 0.32
C THR A 87 10.89 20.24 -0.49
N ILE A 88 10.97 19.01 0.03
CA ILE A 88 10.58 17.77 -0.67
C ILE A 88 9.10 17.77 -1.08
N GLY A 89 8.21 18.33 -0.24
CA GLY A 89 6.78 18.44 -0.58
C GLY A 89 6.52 19.26 -1.84
N ASP A 90 7.21 20.39 -2.00
CA ASP A 90 7.10 21.22 -3.20
C ASP A 90 7.71 20.53 -4.41
N THR A 91 8.80 19.80 -4.22
CA THR A 91 9.42 18.98 -5.28
C THR A 91 8.45 17.92 -5.77
N LEU A 92 7.81 17.18 -4.86
CA LEU A 92 6.80 16.18 -5.24
C LEU A 92 5.64 16.79 -6.01
N LYS A 93 5.14 17.94 -5.57
CA LYS A 93 4.06 18.65 -6.27
C LYS A 93 4.47 19.01 -7.69
N ARG A 94 5.66 19.58 -7.90
CA ARG A 94 6.17 19.88 -9.26
C ARG A 94 6.28 18.63 -10.14
N LEU A 95 6.69 17.49 -9.57
CA LEU A 95 6.80 16.24 -10.29
C LEU A 95 5.43 15.71 -10.73
N LEU A 96 4.43 15.78 -9.84
CA LEU A 96 3.05 15.41 -10.16
C LEU A 96 2.48 16.31 -11.26
N ASP A 97 2.66 17.64 -11.15
CA ASP A 97 2.21 18.61 -12.14
C ASP A 97 2.88 18.36 -13.52
N ARG A 98 4.16 18.00 -13.55
CA ARG A 98 4.89 17.64 -14.77
C ARG A 98 4.25 16.43 -15.47
N ILE A 99 3.89 15.40 -14.73
CA ILE A 99 3.26 14.19 -15.27
C ILE A 99 1.87 14.53 -15.82
N GLU A 100 1.08 15.33 -15.12
CA GLU A 100 -0.26 15.74 -15.54
C GLU A 100 -0.26 16.61 -16.80
N THR A 101 0.73 17.48 -16.96
CA THR A 101 0.86 18.37 -18.13
C THR A 101 1.45 17.68 -19.35
N GLY A 102 1.72 16.39 -19.31
CA GLY A 102 2.14 15.59 -20.46
C GLY A 102 3.64 15.71 -20.79
N ALA A 103 4.48 16.07 -19.82
CA ALA A 103 5.94 15.93 -19.98
C ALA A 103 6.28 14.46 -20.30
N PRO A 104 7.43 14.18 -20.98
CA PRO A 104 7.82 12.82 -21.33
C PRO A 104 7.72 11.90 -20.12
N SER A 105 6.75 11.02 -20.16
CA SER A 105 6.46 10.09 -19.09
C SER A 105 6.99 8.68 -19.41
N GLU A 106 7.66 8.51 -20.55
CA GLU A 106 8.35 7.28 -20.90
C GLU A 106 9.65 7.19 -20.12
N VAL A 107 9.75 6.15 -19.32
CA VAL A 107 10.88 5.91 -18.42
C VAL A 107 11.50 4.57 -18.79
N SER A 108 12.77 4.61 -19.20
CA SER A 108 13.56 3.39 -19.40
C SER A 108 14.17 2.96 -18.08
N PHE A 109 14.03 1.71 -17.73
CA PHE A 109 14.64 1.11 -16.54
C PHE A 109 15.12 -0.31 -16.83
N ARG A 110 15.92 -0.85 -15.94
CA ARG A 110 16.36 -2.24 -16.02
C ARG A 110 15.41 -3.11 -15.21
N ASP A 111 14.66 -3.96 -15.91
CA ASP A 111 13.74 -4.93 -15.30
C ASP A 111 14.50 -5.87 -14.36
N SER A 112 14.03 -5.99 -13.13
CA SER A 112 14.71 -6.73 -12.06
C SER A 112 14.69 -8.25 -12.25
N GLN A 113 13.72 -8.78 -13.01
CA GLN A 113 13.54 -10.21 -13.24
C GLN A 113 14.31 -10.68 -14.50
N THR A 114 14.24 -9.90 -15.56
CA THR A 114 14.83 -10.29 -16.86
C THR A 114 16.21 -9.68 -17.11
N GLY A 115 16.55 -8.61 -16.41
CA GLY A 115 17.76 -7.83 -16.62
C GLY A 115 17.76 -7.03 -17.94
N MET A 116 16.66 -7.00 -18.68
CA MET A 116 16.53 -6.25 -19.92
C MET A 116 16.14 -4.80 -19.66
N THR A 117 16.48 -3.91 -20.58
CA THR A 117 15.97 -2.54 -20.57
C THR A 117 14.54 -2.56 -21.07
N THR A 118 13.63 -2.03 -20.25
CA THR A 118 12.20 -1.94 -20.52
C THR A 118 11.76 -0.49 -20.41
N GLU A 119 10.78 -0.11 -21.20
CA GLU A 119 10.17 1.22 -21.14
C GLU A 119 8.78 1.14 -20.55
N VAL A 120 8.47 2.07 -19.64
CA VAL A 120 7.14 2.20 -19.05
C VAL A 120 6.66 3.62 -19.19
N LYS A 121 5.37 3.78 -19.48
CA LYS A 121 4.73 5.09 -19.45
C LYS A 121 4.27 5.37 -18.01
N LEU A 122 4.97 6.27 -17.34
CA LEU A 122 4.62 6.69 -15.98
C LEU A 122 3.38 7.58 -16.02
N SER A 123 2.36 7.21 -15.25
CA SER A 123 1.19 8.04 -14.96
C SER A 123 1.25 8.59 -13.55
N ARG A 124 0.41 9.60 -13.26
CA ARG A 124 0.23 10.10 -11.89
C ARG A 124 -0.19 8.98 -10.93
N ASP A 125 -1.14 8.16 -11.33
CA ASP A 125 -1.63 7.06 -10.52
C ASP A 125 -0.55 6.02 -10.24
N HIS A 126 0.33 5.76 -11.22
CA HIS A 126 1.49 4.90 -11.03
C HIS A 126 2.42 5.49 -9.97
N LEU A 127 2.81 6.77 -10.08
CA LEU A 127 3.69 7.42 -9.09
C LEU A 127 3.06 7.42 -7.69
N VAL A 128 1.78 7.77 -7.56
CA VAL A 128 1.07 7.76 -6.28
C VAL A 128 1.01 6.35 -5.67
N SER A 129 0.77 5.33 -6.50
CA SER A 129 0.78 3.93 -6.06
C SER A 129 2.15 3.50 -5.54
N VAL A 130 3.22 3.89 -6.22
CA VAL A 130 4.60 3.63 -5.78
C VAL A 130 4.89 4.33 -4.45
N LEU A 131 4.58 5.62 -4.33
CA LEU A 131 4.77 6.38 -3.09
C LEU A 131 4.04 5.71 -1.91
N ARG A 132 2.81 5.27 -2.15
CA ARG A 132 2.02 4.56 -1.15
C ARG A 132 2.70 3.27 -0.70
N LEU A 133 3.16 2.45 -1.64
CA LEU A 133 3.76 1.15 -1.32
C LEU A 133 5.10 1.28 -0.61
N LEU A 134 5.91 2.25 -1.03
CA LEU A 134 7.15 2.60 -0.31
C LEU A 134 6.91 3.13 1.10
N SER A 135 5.70 3.66 1.37
CA SER A 135 5.33 4.15 2.71
C SER A 135 4.95 3.04 3.70
N TYR A 136 4.78 1.79 3.26
CA TYR A 136 4.36 0.70 4.16
C TYR A 136 5.47 0.21 5.10
N GLN A 137 6.73 0.37 4.73
CA GLN A 137 7.87 -0.07 5.54
C GLN A 137 8.76 1.11 5.89
N SER A 138 9.31 1.12 7.11
CA SER A 138 10.14 2.21 7.61
C SER A 138 11.35 2.49 6.74
N GLU A 139 11.99 1.43 6.25
CA GLU A 139 13.20 1.47 5.45
C GLU A 139 12.94 2.12 4.08
N THR A 140 11.92 1.66 3.37
CA THR A 140 11.54 2.22 2.07
C THR A 140 10.97 3.63 2.20
N ALA A 141 10.19 3.89 3.25
CA ALA A 141 9.68 5.23 3.54
C ALA A 141 10.80 6.24 3.84
N ALA A 142 11.90 5.80 4.48
CA ALA A 142 13.06 6.65 4.74
C ALA A 142 13.79 7.07 3.45
N MET A 143 13.68 6.31 2.37
CA MET A 143 14.28 6.63 1.07
C MET A 143 13.47 7.65 0.26
N LEU A 144 12.20 7.87 0.58
CA LEU A 144 11.31 8.73 -0.21
C LEU A 144 11.83 10.14 -0.45
N PRO A 145 12.36 10.88 0.54
CA PRO A 145 12.90 12.22 0.29
C PRO A 145 13.98 12.23 -0.78
N GLN A 146 14.93 11.29 -0.71
CA GLN A 146 16.02 11.20 -1.68
C GLN A 146 15.52 10.76 -3.07
N LEU A 147 14.60 9.82 -3.16
CA LEU A 147 14.01 9.38 -4.42
C LEU A 147 13.27 10.51 -5.12
N ILE A 148 12.52 11.33 -4.36
CA ILE A 148 11.79 12.49 -4.90
C ILE A 148 12.78 13.54 -5.41
N ALA A 149 13.82 13.85 -4.66
CA ALA A 149 14.87 14.80 -5.09
C ALA A 149 15.62 14.29 -6.34
N ASN A 150 15.97 13.02 -6.38
CA ASN A 150 16.59 12.40 -7.54
C ASN A 150 15.69 12.44 -8.78
N ALA A 151 14.38 12.23 -8.63
CA ALA A 151 13.44 12.26 -9.75
C ALA A 151 13.33 13.66 -10.38
N GLU A 152 13.51 14.72 -9.61
CA GLU A 152 13.54 16.08 -10.14
C GLU A 152 14.77 16.32 -11.05
N SER A 153 15.93 15.79 -10.68
CA SER A 153 17.20 16.01 -11.36
C SER A 153 17.48 14.99 -12.47
N ASN A 154 17.17 13.72 -12.24
CA ASN A 154 17.59 12.59 -13.06
C ASN A 154 16.42 11.83 -13.71
N GLY A 155 15.17 12.24 -13.45
CA GLY A 155 13.98 11.56 -13.92
C GLY A 155 13.55 10.38 -13.01
N PHE A 156 12.58 9.63 -13.46
CA PHE A 156 11.84 8.67 -12.62
C PHE A 156 12.38 7.23 -12.66
N ALA A 157 13.55 6.99 -13.26
CA ALA A 157 14.06 5.63 -13.45
C ALA A 157 14.22 4.86 -12.13
N ASP A 158 14.72 5.51 -11.07
CA ASP A 158 14.89 4.90 -9.75
C ASP A 158 13.53 4.51 -9.13
N PHE A 159 12.51 5.38 -9.27
CA PHE A 159 11.16 5.07 -8.82
C PHE A 159 10.58 3.86 -9.54
N VAL A 160 10.74 3.81 -10.86
CA VAL A 160 10.19 2.72 -11.67
C VAL A 160 10.92 1.42 -11.38
N ALA A 161 12.23 1.44 -11.27
CA ALA A 161 13.03 0.25 -10.96
C ALA A 161 12.69 -0.31 -9.56
N LEU A 162 12.56 0.57 -8.56
CA LEU A 162 12.18 0.16 -7.21
C LEU A 162 10.72 -0.34 -7.15
N SER A 163 9.84 0.30 -7.90
CA SER A 163 8.45 -0.13 -8.10
C SER A 163 8.41 -1.54 -8.68
N ASP A 164 9.11 -1.79 -9.77
CA ASP A 164 9.16 -3.10 -10.40
C ASP A 164 9.64 -4.18 -9.43
N LEU A 165 10.70 -3.90 -8.71
CA LEU A 165 11.26 -4.83 -7.72
C LEU A 165 10.27 -5.19 -6.60
N LEU A 166 9.52 -4.21 -6.10
CA LEU A 166 8.65 -4.38 -4.93
C LEU A 166 7.21 -4.73 -5.30
N LEU A 167 6.68 -4.14 -6.38
CA LEU A 167 5.28 -4.27 -6.75
C LEU A 167 4.97 -5.49 -7.59
N THR A 168 5.84 -5.81 -8.53
CA THR A 168 5.56 -6.92 -9.46
C THR A 168 5.28 -8.23 -8.72
N PRO A 169 6.09 -8.67 -7.73
CA PRO A 169 5.79 -9.86 -6.94
C PRO A 169 4.50 -9.71 -6.12
N LEU A 170 4.24 -8.53 -5.55
CA LEU A 170 3.04 -8.28 -4.76
C LEU A 170 1.78 -8.39 -5.64
N VAL A 171 1.75 -7.70 -6.77
CA VAL A 171 0.62 -7.72 -7.70
C VAL A 171 0.35 -9.13 -8.22
N GLN A 172 1.39 -9.89 -8.54
CA GLN A 172 1.26 -11.29 -8.98
C GLN A 172 0.70 -12.22 -7.89
N SER A 173 0.89 -11.87 -6.61
CA SER A 173 0.37 -12.67 -5.48
C SER A 173 -1.09 -12.38 -5.14
N ILE A 174 -1.68 -11.31 -5.66
CA ILE A 174 -3.05 -10.89 -5.34
C ILE A 174 -4.07 -11.66 -6.21
N ALA A 175 -5.06 -12.26 -5.56
CA ALA A 175 -6.25 -12.79 -6.23
C ALA A 175 -7.19 -11.62 -6.61
N HIS A 176 -6.92 -10.94 -7.73
CA HIS A 176 -7.62 -9.72 -8.13
C HIS A 176 -9.14 -9.84 -8.18
N GLY A 177 -9.66 -10.97 -8.68
CA GLY A 177 -11.10 -11.21 -8.70
C GLY A 177 -11.73 -11.24 -7.31
N LEU A 178 -11.07 -11.90 -6.35
CA LEU A 178 -11.51 -11.91 -4.96
C LEU A 178 -11.39 -10.51 -4.33
N GLN A 179 -10.29 -9.82 -4.56
CA GLN A 179 -10.07 -8.46 -4.05
C GLN A 179 -11.18 -7.50 -4.52
N LEU A 180 -11.49 -7.49 -5.82
CA LEU A 180 -12.54 -6.65 -6.38
C LEU A 180 -13.92 -7.04 -5.83
N SER A 181 -14.22 -8.33 -5.71
CA SER A 181 -15.47 -8.81 -5.14
C SER A 181 -15.67 -8.34 -3.70
N VAL A 182 -14.61 -8.38 -2.87
CA VAL A 182 -14.63 -7.89 -1.50
C VAL A 182 -14.82 -6.37 -1.45
N ILE A 183 -14.03 -5.62 -2.22
CA ILE A 183 -14.10 -4.16 -2.25
C ILE A 183 -15.51 -3.70 -2.69
N CYS A 184 -16.05 -4.26 -3.77
CA CYS A 184 -17.38 -3.89 -4.26
C CYS A 184 -18.49 -4.23 -3.25
N SER A 185 -18.40 -5.36 -2.56
CA SER A 185 -19.44 -5.78 -1.63
C SER A 185 -19.37 -5.07 -0.26
N GLU A 186 -18.17 -4.72 0.20
CA GLU A 186 -17.97 -4.18 1.54
C GLU A 186 -17.75 -2.66 1.57
N THR A 187 -17.44 -2.04 0.45
CA THR A 187 -17.05 -0.62 0.39
C THR A 187 -18.02 0.21 -0.42
N GLU A 188 -18.40 -0.23 -1.61
CA GLU A 188 -19.25 0.54 -2.54
C GLU A 188 -20.56 1.03 -1.90
N PRO A 189 -21.28 0.24 -1.09
CA PRO A 189 -22.52 0.71 -0.46
C PRO A 189 -22.35 1.92 0.48
N TYR A 190 -21.13 2.24 0.85
CA TYR A 190 -20.79 3.34 1.78
C TYR A 190 -20.05 4.50 1.12
N LEU A 191 -19.76 4.41 -0.18
CA LEU A 191 -19.16 5.47 -0.98
C LEU A 191 -20.31 6.34 -1.54
N THR A 192 -20.82 7.29 -0.75
CA THR A 192 -21.85 8.27 -1.15
C THR A 192 -21.25 9.66 -1.27
#